data_98c3355454abb85c6bacaa3b8a87ac1a
#
_entry.id   98c3355454abb85c6bacaa3b8a87ac1a
#
_cell.length_a   1.000
_cell.length_b   1.000
_cell.length_c   1.000
_cell.angle_alpha   90.00
_cell.angle_beta   90.00
_cell.angle_gamma   90.00
#
_symmetry.space_group_name_H-M   'P 1'
#
loop_
_entity.id
_entity.type
_entity.pdbx_description
1 polymer ?
#
loop_
_entity_poly.entity_id
_entity_poly.type
_entity_poly.pdbx_seq_one_letter_code
_entity_poly.pdbx_strand_id
1 'polypeptide(L)'
;MSQTALVRVDAVRSNPTLTGAMGAPSHIATDLAHVADERRLTYRTAEPYPHIVLDEVFHPEALAAVLEEWPGRDDAAWNIYDDGSYERGKFTSSDLAQFGPTTREVLAELNGPPFLEFLERLTGIAGLIPDPYFASAGLFEVTEEGFLTIHGDFSINQRTGLDRRCNVLIYLNHDWTDANGGQLELWRARPLRREHSIVPLFNRMVIFDTRPNAYHGHPNPVVAPPGATRKAISAYYFTRGRPLREQFYGAQSNRVAGSAPSRRAQIRAVGRALTPPILVEAARQLRRTVDHRGR
;
A
#
# COMPACT_ATOMS: atom_id res chain seq x y z
N MET A 1 17.02 -7.82 17.46
CA MET A 1 15.59 -7.93 17.12
C MET A 1 14.93 -6.64 17.59
N SER A 2 14.80 -5.67 16.70
CA SER A 2 14.13 -4.41 17.03
C SER A 2 12.65 -4.60 16.77
N GLN A 3 11.86 -4.64 17.82
CA GLN A 3 10.40 -4.58 17.70
C GLN A 3 10.05 -3.21 17.16
N THR A 4 9.42 -3.16 16.00
CA THR A 4 8.72 -1.96 15.55
C THR A 4 7.70 -1.64 16.63
N ALA A 5 7.81 -0.46 17.25
CA ALA A 5 6.84 -0.02 18.24
C ALA A 5 5.48 0.11 17.53
N LEU A 6 4.65 -0.92 17.64
CA LEU A 6 3.25 -0.89 17.25
C LEU A 6 2.54 0.10 18.15
N VAL A 7 2.20 1.25 17.62
CA VAL A 7 1.45 2.26 18.33
C VAL A 7 -0.02 2.07 17.95
N ARG A 8 -0.79 1.47 18.88
CA ARG A 8 -2.25 1.60 18.83
C ARG A 8 -2.60 3.05 19.12
N VAL A 9 -3.41 3.64 18.28
CA VAL A 9 -4.05 4.92 18.56
C VAL A 9 -5.24 4.57 19.45
N ASP A 10 -5.13 4.82 20.75
CA ASP A 10 -6.28 4.69 21.63
C ASP A 10 -7.38 5.62 21.11
N ALA A 11 -8.58 5.08 20.95
CA ALA A 11 -9.72 5.81 20.43
C ALA A 11 -9.99 7.05 21.29
N VAL A 12 -9.50 8.20 20.85
CA VAL A 12 -9.84 9.49 21.43
C VAL A 12 -11.30 9.74 21.08
N ARG A 13 -12.13 9.89 22.09
CA ARG A 13 -13.56 10.16 21.96
C ARG A 13 -13.76 11.28 20.93
N SER A 14 -14.47 10.94 19.87
CA SER A 14 -14.81 11.81 18.76
C SER A 14 -15.42 13.13 19.24
N ASN A 15 -14.77 14.22 18.91
CA ASN A 15 -15.41 15.54 18.94
C ASN A 15 -16.28 15.64 17.67
N PRO A 16 -17.58 15.83 17.75
CA PRO A 16 -18.48 15.74 16.61
C PRO A 16 -18.52 17.04 15.80
N THR A 17 -17.44 17.42 15.14
CA THR A 17 -17.54 18.50 14.13
C THR A 17 -16.25 18.60 13.28
N LEU A 18 -16.09 17.69 12.34
CA LEU A 18 -15.37 17.95 11.11
C LEU A 18 -16.29 17.54 9.97
N THR A 19 -17.12 18.46 9.53
CA THR A 19 -17.87 18.31 8.28
C THR A 19 -16.88 18.38 7.14
N GLY A 20 -16.72 17.23 6.45
CA GLY A 20 -16.06 17.18 5.15
C GLY A 20 -16.74 18.16 4.19
N ALA A 21 -16.04 18.60 3.16
CA ALA A 21 -16.59 19.46 2.13
C ALA A 21 -17.90 18.88 1.59
N MET A 22 -19.03 19.58 1.92
CA MET A 22 -20.41 19.25 1.49
C MET A 22 -21.26 18.40 2.45
N GLY A 23 -21.01 18.38 3.77
CA GLY A 23 -22.01 17.92 4.74
C GLY A 23 -22.11 16.40 4.97
N ALA A 24 -21.29 15.58 4.30
CA ALA A 24 -21.17 14.16 4.62
C ALA A 24 -20.27 13.95 5.87
N PRO A 25 -20.56 12.97 6.73
CA PRO A 25 -19.68 12.63 7.82
C PRO A 25 -18.32 12.12 7.28
N SER A 26 -17.22 12.50 7.96
CA SER A 26 -15.89 12.00 7.61
C SER A 26 -15.78 10.49 7.82
N HIS A 27 -15.09 9.81 6.93
CA HIS A 27 -14.73 8.39 7.07
C HIS A 27 -13.53 8.17 7.99
N ILE A 28 -12.84 9.26 8.36
CA ILE A 28 -11.70 9.23 9.29
C ILE A 28 -12.21 9.29 10.73
N ALA A 29 -11.88 8.28 11.53
CA ALA A 29 -12.30 8.12 12.91
C ALA A 29 -11.41 8.90 13.90
N THR A 30 -10.22 9.27 13.48
CA THR A 30 -9.15 9.78 14.33
C THR A 30 -8.98 11.30 14.18
N ASP A 31 -8.68 11.99 15.29
CA ASP A 31 -8.22 13.38 15.23
C ASP A 31 -6.82 13.47 14.61
N LEU A 32 -6.80 13.73 13.31
CA LEU A 32 -5.56 13.80 12.52
C LEU A 32 -4.62 14.91 13.00
N ALA A 33 -5.14 16.03 13.49
CA ALA A 33 -4.32 17.13 13.96
C ALA A 33 -3.55 16.72 15.23
N HIS A 34 -4.25 16.07 16.16
CA HIS A 34 -3.66 15.54 17.38
C HIS A 34 -2.61 14.46 17.07
N VAL A 35 -2.93 13.50 16.20
CA VAL A 35 -1.98 12.46 15.77
C VAL A 35 -0.73 13.08 15.13
N ALA A 36 -0.88 14.09 14.26
CA ALA A 36 0.27 14.75 13.65
C ALA A 36 1.18 15.37 14.70
N ASP A 37 0.63 16.10 15.66
CA ASP A 37 1.41 16.79 16.69
C ASP A 37 2.14 15.81 17.63
N GLU A 38 1.50 14.70 18.00
CA GLU A 38 2.14 13.68 18.83
C GLU A 38 3.19 12.86 18.08
N ARG A 39 2.95 12.56 16.80
CA ARG A 39 3.73 11.57 16.05
C ARG A 39 4.77 12.16 15.10
N ARG A 40 4.80 13.49 14.90
CA ARG A 40 5.75 14.14 13.97
C ARG A 40 7.22 13.81 14.23
N LEU A 41 7.64 13.71 15.49
CA LEU A 41 9.02 13.34 15.81
C LEU A 41 9.28 11.87 15.50
N THR A 42 8.37 10.98 15.89
CA THR A 42 8.45 9.55 15.57
C THR A 42 8.58 9.33 14.07
N TYR A 43 7.73 10.02 13.27
CA TYR A 43 7.83 9.94 11.80
C TYR A 43 9.18 10.43 11.27
N ARG A 44 9.59 11.63 11.66
CA ARG A 44 10.76 12.32 11.07
C ARG A 44 12.09 11.70 11.44
N THR A 45 12.16 11.03 12.59
CA THR A 45 13.38 10.38 13.10
C THR A 45 13.40 8.87 12.87
N ALA A 46 12.35 8.33 12.26
CA ALA A 46 12.28 6.90 11.96
C ALA A 46 13.39 6.47 10.99
N GLU A 47 13.97 5.33 11.26
CA GLU A 47 14.97 4.67 10.42
C GLU A 47 14.31 3.50 9.65
N PRO A 48 14.68 3.22 8.43
CA PRO A 48 15.84 3.72 7.67
C PRO A 48 15.59 5.06 6.95
N TYR A 49 14.38 5.56 6.95
CA TYR A 49 13.92 6.87 6.44
C TYR A 49 12.59 7.21 7.13
N PRO A 50 12.13 8.47 7.07
CA PRO A 50 10.88 8.86 7.70
C PRO A 50 9.71 7.98 7.29
N HIS A 51 9.08 7.36 8.27
CA HIS A 51 7.88 6.54 8.10
C HIS A 51 7.11 6.40 9.41
N ILE A 52 5.86 6.01 9.32
CA ILE A 52 5.02 5.67 10.47
C ILE A 52 3.97 4.64 10.09
N VAL A 53 3.58 3.84 11.06
CA VAL A 53 2.45 2.91 10.99
C VAL A 53 1.40 3.38 11.98
N LEU A 54 0.19 3.59 11.50
CA LEU A 54 -0.98 4.01 12.28
C LEU A 54 -2.10 2.98 12.07
N ASP A 55 -2.64 2.46 13.14
CA ASP A 55 -3.77 1.54 13.08
C ASP A 55 -5.07 2.29 13.44
N GLU A 56 -6.20 1.79 12.92
CA GLU A 56 -7.55 2.27 13.26
C GLU A 56 -7.80 3.77 12.94
N VAL A 57 -7.24 4.25 11.82
CA VAL A 57 -7.38 5.65 11.41
C VAL A 57 -8.77 5.95 10.84
N PHE A 58 -9.38 4.99 10.16
CA PHE A 58 -10.68 5.11 9.53
C PHE A 58 -11.77 4.43 10.36
N HIS A 59 -13.01 4.85 10.19
CA HIS A 59 -14.15 4.08 10.64
C HIS A 59 -14.13 2.70 9.96
N PRO A 60 -14.13 1.58 10.71
CA PRO A 60 -14.00 0.24 10.12
C PRO A 60 -15.11 -0.07 9.11
N GLU A 61 -16.32 0.43 9.35
CA GLU A 61 -17.46 0.29 8.45
C GLU A 61 -17.25 0.96 7.07
N ALA A 62 -16.51 2.07 7.03
CA ALA A 62 -16.19 2.74 5.78
C ALA A 62 -15.24 1.87 4.93
N LEU A 63 -14.21 1.30 5.55
CA LEU A 63 -13.28 0.41 4.84
C LEU A 63 -13.92 -0.94 4.50
N ALA A 64 -14.87 -1.42 5.30
CA ALA A 64 -15.67 -2.59 4.97
C ALA A 64 -16.54 -2.33 3.72
N ALA A 65 -17.20 -1.16 3.64
CA ALA A 65 -17.95 -0.77 2.46
C ALA A 65 -17.04 -0.65 1.22
N VAL A 66 -15.83 -0.13 1.34
CA VAL A 66 -14.84 -0.15 0.24
C VAL A 66 -14.55 -1.58 -0.23
N LEU A 67 -14.46 -2.56 0.68
CA LEU A 67 -14.26 -3.96 0.31
C LEU A 67 -15.49 -4.56 -0.39
N GLU A 68 -16.70 -4.19 0.02
CA GLU A 68 -17.95 -4.60 -0.65
C GLU A 68 -18.04 -3.99 -2.05
N GLU A 69 -17.56 -2.76 -2.23
CA GLU A 69 -17.49 -2.04 -3.51
C GLU A 69 -16.28 -2.44 -4.36
N TRP A 70 -15.41 -3.37 -3.87
CA TRP A 70 -14.17 -3.72 -4.57
C TRP A 70 -14.46 -4.27 -5.96
N PRO A 71 -13.95 -3.63 -7.04
CA PRO A 71 -14.32 -4.03 -8.38
C PRO A 71 -13.83 -5.44 -8.68
N GLY A 72 -14.64 -6.22 -9.36
CA GLY A 72 -14.21 -7.48 -9.97
C GLY A 72 -13.12 -7.21 -11.00
N ARG A 73 -12.35 -8.24 -11.33
CA ARG A 73 -11.25 -8.08 -12.30
C ARG A 73 -11.73 -7.81 -13.70
N ASP A 74 -12.94 -8.22 -14.01
CA ASP A 74 -13.58 -8.02 -15.30
C ASP A 74 -14.35 -6.69 -15.35
N ASP A 75 -14.63 -6.07 -14.19
CA ASP A 75 -15.48 -4.88 -14.07
C ASP A 75 -14.70 -3.57 -14.06
N ALA A 76 -13.41 -3.60 -13.69
CA ALA A 76 -12.59 -2.41 -13.57
C ALA A 76 -11.46 -2.37 -14.61
N ALA A 77 -11.05 -1.17 -14.99
CA ALA A 77 -9.84 -0.96 -15.78
C ALA A 77 -8.60 -1.20 -14.91
N TRP A 78 -8.19 -2.46 -14.81
CA TRP A 78 -7.00 -2.85 -14.08
C TRP A 78 -5.74 -2.71 -14.93
N ASN A 79 -4.74 -1.99 -14.41
CA ASN A 79 -3.37 -2.09 -14.91
C ASN A 79 -2.75 -3.34 -14.30
N ILE A 80 -2.28 -4.24 -15.14
CA ILE A 80 -1.71 -5.52 -14.74
C ILE A 80 -0.19 -5.45 -14.82
N TYR A 81 0.48 -5.83 -13.74
CA TYR A 81 1.92 -5.86 -13.63
C TYR A 81 2.36 -7.28 -13.28
N ASP A 82 2.94 -7.96 -14.25
CA ASP A 82 3.33 -9.37 -14.13
C ASP A 82 4.53 -9.69 -15.03
N ASP A 83 5.67 -9.02 -14.83
CA ASP A 83 6.91 -9.30 -15.57
C ASP A 83 7.66 -10.53 -15.03
N GLY A 84 7.20 -11.06 -13.89
CA GLY A 84 7.72 -12.28 -13.28
C GLY A 84 9.09 -12.15 -12.62
N SER A 85 9.83 -11.08 -12.89
CA SER A 85 11.17 -10.84 -12.33
C SER A 85 11.19 -9.70 -11.32
N TYR A 86 10.46 -8.63 -11.59
CA TYR A 86 10.36 -7.45 -10.75
C TYR A 86 9.08 -7.45 -9.91
N GLU A 87 7.98 -7.81 -10.53
CA GLU A 87 6.67 -7.88 -9.90
C GLU A 87 5.85 -9.03 -10.51
N ARG A 88 4.94 -9.56 -9.74
CA ARG A 88 4.01 -10.61 -10.15
C ARG A 88 2.67 -10.42 -9.50
N GLY A 89 1.61 -10.70 -10.28
CA GLY A 89 0.24 -10.74 -9.79
C GLY A 89 -0.22 -9.44 -9.14
N LYS A 90 0.32 -8.30 -9.56
CA LYS A 90 -0.01 -6.97 -9.06
C LYS A 90 -0.99 -6.28 -10.00
N PHE A 91 -2.05 -5.73 -9.43
CA PHE A 91 -3.09 -5.01 -10.13
C PHE A 91 -3.28 -3.64 -9.48
N THR A 92 -3.47 -2.60 -10.29
CA THR A 92 -3.84 -1.27 -9.79
C THR A 92 -4.98 -0.71 -10.62
N SER A 93 -5.88 0.03 -9.99
CA SER A 93 -6.92 0.78 -10.69
C SER A 93 -7.03 2.19 -10.11
N SER A 94 -7.14 3.17 -11.00
CA SER A 94 -7.40 4.58 -10.68
C SER A 94 -8.63 5.13 -11.43
N ASP A 95 -9.43 4.24 -11.99
CA ASP A 95 -10.64 4.63 -12.72
C ASP A 95 -11.78 4.91 -11.75
N LEU A 96 -11.87 6.16 -11.30
CA LEU A 96 -12.91 6.60 -10.37
C LEU A 96 -14.34 6.37 -10.87
N ALA A 97 -14.56 6.24 -12.19
CA ALA A 97 -15.88 5.97 -12.75
C ALA A 97 -16.36 4.55 -12.45
N GLN A 98 -15.41 3.63 -12.21
CA GLN A 98 -15.67 2.22 -11.88
C GLN A 98 -15.81 1.97 -10.37
N PHE A 99 -15.48 2.96 -9.53
CA PHE A 99 -15.49 2.80 -8.09
C PHE A 99 -16.86 3.10 -7.50
N GLY A 100 -17.21 2.39 -6.44
CA GLY A 100 -18.42 2.65 -5.65
C GLY A 100 -18.37 4.01 -4.92
N PRO A 101 -19.48 4.48 -4.37
CA PRO A 101 -19.59 5.80 -3.75
C PRO A 101 -18.62 5.95 -2.57
N THR A 102 -18.58 4.99 -1.64
CA THR A 102 -17.72 5.05 -0.45
C THR A 102 -16.23 5.06 -0.82
N THR A 103 -15.86 4.26 -1.82
CA THR A 103 -14.47 4.24 -2.35
C THR A 103 -14.07 5.60 -2.89
N ARG A 104 -14.95 6.27 -3.65
CA ARG A 104 -14.68 7.62 -4.15
C ARG A 104 -14.60 8.66 -3.03
N GLU A 105 -15.46 8.55 -2.01
CA GLU A 105 -15.45 9.46 -0.86
C GLU A 105 -14.15 9.32 -0.04
N VAL A 106 -13.71 8.10 0.26
CA VAL A 106 -12.44 7.84 0.95
C VAL A 106 -11.26 8.40 0.14
N LEU A 107 -11.23 8.20 -1.18
CA LEU A 107 -10.18 8.76 -2.03
C LEU A 107 -10.24 10.29 -2.09
N ALA A 108 -11.43 10.89 -2.07
CA ALA A 108 -11.60 12.33 -2.02
C ALA A 108 -11.12 12.92 -0.68
N GLU A 109 -11.37 12.24 0.45
CA GLU A 109 -10.84 12.65 1.76
C GLU A 109 -9.31 12.61 1.80
N LEU A 110 -8.68 11.59 1.24
CA LEU A 110 -7.21 11.50 1.13
C LEU A 110 -6.62 12.66 0.32
N ASN A 111 -7.36 13.20 -0.65
CA ASN A 111 -6.96 14.37 -1.43
C ASN A 111 -7.46 15.70 -0.84
N GLY A 112 -8.24 15.64 0.23
CA GLY A 112 -8.88 16.79 0.85
C GLY A 112 -7.96 17.60 1.78
N PRO A 113 -8.31 18.89 2.03
CA PRO A 113 -7.51 19.78 2.86
C PRO A 113 -7.18 19.24 4.26
N PRO A 114 -8.09 18.62 5.03
CA PRO A 114 -7.78 18.11 6.36
C PRO A 114 -6.68 17.05 6.36
N PHE A 115 -6.69 16.15 5.35
CA PHE A 115 -5.68 15.11 5.24
C PHE A 115 -4.33 15.68 4.76
N LEU A 116 -4.35 16.68 3.88
CA LEU A 116 -3.13 17.39 3.45
C LEU A 116 -2.47 18.14 4.62
N GLU A 117 -3.26 18.87 5.42
CA GLU A 117 -2.76 19.53 6.63
C GLU A 117 -2.15 18.55 7.61
N PHE A 118 -2.80 17.39 7.83
CA PHE A 118 -2.26 16.31 8.63
C PHE A 118 -0.89 15.86 8.11
N LEU A 119 -0.78 15.58 6.81
CA LEU A 119 0.49 15.15 6.22
C LEU A 119 1.58 16.22 6.33
N GLU A 120 1.26 17.48 6.09
CA GLU A 120 2.22 18.58 6.21
C GLU A 120 2.75 18.74 7.65
N ARG A 121 1.86 18.67 8.63
CA ARG A 121 2.23 18.72 10.06
C ARG A 121 3.09 17.51 10.45
N LEU A 122 2.69 16.31 10.06
CA LEU A 122 3.40 15.09 10.37
C LEU A 122 4.79 15.05 9.73
N THR A 123 4.84 15.29 8.43
CA THR A 123 6.07 15.14 7.64
C THR A 123 7.01 16.33 7.75
N GLY A 124 6.47 17.54 7.94
CA GLY A 124 7.18 18.81 7.86
C GLY A 124 7.43 19.27 6.42
N ILE A 125 6.74 18.68 5.46
CA ILE A 125 6.82 19.05 4.05
C ILE A 125 5.65 19.97 3.76
N ALA A 126 5.92 21.23 3.55
CA ALA A 126 4.90 22.24 3.22
C ALA A 126 4.54 22.21 1.72
N GLY A 127 3.32 22.60 1.40
CA GLY A 127 2.82 22.71 0.03
C GLY A 127 2.64 21.37 -0.65
N LEU A 128 2.15 20.39 0.08
CA LEU A 128 1.82 19.07 -0.47
C LEU A 128 0.64 19.18 -1.45
N ILE A 129 0.83 18.60 -2.61
CA ILE A 129 -0.14 18.54 -3.72
C ILE A 129 -0.58 17.09 -3.88
N PRO A 130 -1.87 16.77 -3.75
CA PRO A 130 -2.38 15.45 -4.00
C PRO A 130 -2.37 15.13 -5.50
N ASP A 131 -2.43 13.85 -5.86
CA ASP A 131 -2.62 13.45 -7.25
C ASP A 131 -4.11 13.24 -7.53
N PRO A 132 -4.78 14.16 -8.24
CA PRO A 132 -6.19 14.01 -8.56
C PRO A 132 -6.48 12.89 -9.56
N TYR A 133 -5.44 12.37 -10.20
CA TYR A 133 -5.55 11.30 -11.18
C TYR A 133 -5.21 9.93 -10.60
N PHE A 134 -4.74 9.87 -9.36
CA PHE A 134 -4.24 8.64 -8.72
C PHE A 134 -3.31 7.83 -9.64
N ALA A 135 -2.43 8.52 -10.39
CA ALA A 135 -1.55 7.87 -11.35
C ALA A 135 -0.64 6.83 -10.66
N SER A 136 -0.83 5.56 -11.00
CA SER A 136 -0.20 4.41 -10.33
C SER A 136 -0.56 4.26 -8.84
N ALA A 137 -1.65 4.88 -8.40
CA ALA A 137 -2.24 4.84 -7.06
C ALA A 137 -3.72 4.38 -7.15
N GLY A 138 -4.54 4.67 -6.15
CA GLY A 138 -5.93 4.22 -6.07
C GLY A 138 -6.03 2.84 -5.45
N LEU A 139 -6.78 1.93 -6.06
CA LEU A 139 -6.90 0.55 -5.58
C LEU A 139 -5.70 -0.28 -6.01
N PHE A 140 -5.20 -1.08 -5.09
CA PHE A 140 -4.01 -1.90 -5.25
C PHE A 140 -4.32 -3.33 -4.77
N GLU A 141 -4.14 -4.30 -5.64
CA GLU A 141 -4.38 -5.71 -5.34
C GLU A 141 -3.19 -6.58 -5.73
N VAL A 142 -2.84 -7.54 -4.89
CA VAL A 142 -1.83 -8.54 -5.18
C VAL A 142 -2.40 -9.92 -4.93
N THR A 143 -2.28 -10.78 -5.93
CA THR A 143 -2.83 -12.13 -5.89
C THR A 143 -1.94 -13.11 -5.16
N GLU A 144 -2.43 -14.33 -4.93
CA GLU A 144 -1.63 -15.46 -4.46
C GLU A 144 -0.35 -15.59 -5.30
N GLU A 145 0.79 -15.82 -4.64
CA GLU A 145 2.15 -15.84 -5.19
C GLU A 145 2.66 -14.51 -5.78
N GLY A 146 1.84 -13.46 -5.70
CA GLY A 146 2.24 -12.13 -6.13
C GLY A 146 3.30 -11.51 -5.22
N PHE A 147 4.19 -10.72 -5.80
CA PHE A 147 5.24 -10.00 -5.08
C PHE A 147 5.64 -8.73 -5.82
N LEU A 148 6.33 -7.86 -5.13
CA LEU A 148 7.01 -6.68 -5.67
C LEU A 148 8.41 -6.62 -5.05
N THR A 149 9.45 -6.67 -5.89
CA THR A 149 10.83 -6.61 -5.42
C THR A 149 11.14 -5.28 -4.74
N ILE A 150 12.22 -5.24 -3.97
CA ILE A 150 12.67 -4.02 -3.31
C ILE A 150 13.12 -3.00 -4.33
N HIS A 151 12.57 -1.80 -4.24
CA HIS A 151 12.80 -0.71 -5.17
C HIS A 151 12.72 0.65 -4.47
N GLY A 152 13.21 1.68 -5.14
CA GLY A 152 12.90 3.07 -4.83
C GLY A 152 11.90 3.58 -5.87
N ASP A 153 10.96 4.39 -5.44
CA ASP A 153 9.95 4.96 -6.31
C ASP A 153 10.51 5.95 -7.35
N PHE A 154 9.71 6.20 -8.39
CA PHE A 154 9.99 7.34 -9.27
C PHE A 154 9.88 8.65 -8.48
N SER A 155 10.76 9.58 -8.80
CA SER A 155 10.84 10.87 -8.09
C SER A 155 9.98 11.97 -8.70
N ILE A 156 9.67 11.87 -10.00
CA ILE A 156 8.94 12.90 -10.75
C ILE A 156 7.74 12.26 -11.43
N ASN A 157 6.55 12.81 -11.18
CA ASN A 157 5.35 12.47 -11.93
C ASN A 157 5.46 13.02 -13.35
N GLN A 158 5.51 12.14 -14.34
CA GLN A 158 5.72 12.54 -15.75
C GLN A 158 4.57 13.38 -16.32
N ARG A 159 3.36 13.22 -15.81
CA ARG A 159 2.19 13.97 -16.28
C ARG A 159 2.17 15.41 -15.75
N THR A 160 2.55 15.59 -14.49
CA THR A 160 2.45 16.90 -13.81
C THR A 160 3.78 17.61 -13.66
N GLY A 161 4.91 16.91 -13.78
CA GLY A 161 6.25 17.43 -13.52
C GLY A 161 6.54 17.67 -12.03
N LEU A 162 5.67 17.19 -11.14
CA LEU A 162 5.80 17.37 -9.69
C LEU A 162 6.71 16.31 -9.06
N ASP A 163 7.42 16.71 -8.01
CA ASP A 163 8.27 15.82 -7.21
C ASP A 163 7.45 15.02 -6.20
N ARG A 164 7.56 13.70 -6.25
CA ARG A 164 6.89 12.80 -5.29
C ARG A 164 7.57 12.86 -3.93
N ARG A 165 6.80 13.08 -2.87
CA ARG A 165 7.32 13.36 -1.54
C ARG A 165 6.98 12.28 -0.51
N CYS A 166 5.77 11.76 -0.53
CA CYS A 166 5.39 10.66 0.36
C CYS A 166 4.30 9.79 -0.24
N ASN A 167 4.27 8.58 0.27
CA ASN A 167 3.25 7.58 -0.01
C ASN A 167 2.40 7.35 1.22
N VAL A 168 1.13 7.09 0.98
CA VAL A 168 0.17 6.57 1.96
C VAL A 168 -0.38 5.27 1.43
N LEU A 169 -0.34 4.22 2.25
CA LEU A 169 -0.96 2.92 1.99
C LEU A 169 -1.94 2.62 3.12
N ILE A 170 -3.18 2.26 2.78
CA ILE A 170 -4.21 1.83 3.73
C ILE A 170 -4.57 0.39 3.38
N TYR A 171 -4.29 -0.54 4.29
CA TYR A 171 -4.51 -1.96 4.07
C TYR A 171 -5.92 -2.39 4.46
N LEU A 172 -6.44 -3.36 3.71
CA LEU A 172 -7.83 -3.82 3.79
C LEU A 172 -7.93 -5.34 4.00
N ASN A 173 -6.98 -5.95 4.70
CA ASN A 173 -6.89 -7.40 4.81
C ASN A 173 -7.24 -7.87 6.22
N HIS A 174 -8.44 -8.45 6.37
CA HIS A 174 -8.84 -9.11 7.62
C HIS A 174 -8.02 -10.38 7.85
N ASP A 175 -7.79 -10.71 9.12
CA ASP A 175 -7.14 -11.95 9.57
C ASP A 175 -5.77 -12.23 8.93
N TRP A 176 -5.10 -11.20 8.45
CA TRP A 176 -3.79 -11.31 7.83
C TRP A 176 -2.68 -11.47 8.87
N THR A 177 -1.80 -12.42 8.66
CA THR A 177 -0.69 -12.73 9.56
C THR A 177 0.65 -12.73 8.80
N ASP A 178 1.75 -12.85 9.51
CA ASP A 178 3.08 -13.03 8.88
C ASP A 178 3.14 -14.24 7.94
N ALA A 179 2.38 -15.29 8.23
CA ALA A 179 2.35 -16.50 7.41
C ALA A 179 1.75 -16.25 6.02
N ASN A 180 0.90 -15.24 5.87
CA ASN A 180 0.28 -14.88 4.60
C ASN A 180 1.23 -14.17 3.63
N GLY A 181 2.42 -13.78 4.06
CA GLY A 181 3.37 -13.06 3.21
C GLY A 181 2.89 -11.65 2.85
N GLY A 182 3.49 -11.06 1.83
CA GLY A 182 3.10 -9.74 1.33
C GLY A 182 3.34 -8.59 2.30
N GLN A 183 4.15 -8.76 3.36
CA GLN A 183 4.54 -7.68 4.28
C GLN A 183 5.23 -6.56 3.51
N LEU A 184 4.91 -5.32 3.84
CA LEU A 184 5.70 -4.19 3.37
C LEU A 184 7.04 -4.19 4.09
N GLU A 185 8.10 -4.31 3.34
CA GLU A 185 9.45 -4.23 3.88
C GLU A 185 10.05 -2.86 3.60
N LEU A 186 10.68 -2.26 4.63
CA LEU A 186 11.46 -1.03 4.52
C LEU A 186 12.94 -1.36 4.68
N TRP A 187 13.77 -0.89 3.75
CA TRP A 187 15.16 -1.29 3.66
C TRP A 187 16.10 -0.10 3.75
N ARG A 188 17.17 -0.26 4.50
CA ARG A 188 18.33 0.64 4.50
C ARG A 188 19.15 0.42 3.23
N ALA A 189 19.59 1.51 2.61
CA ALA A 189 20.36 1.43 1.37
C ALA A 189 21.81 0.99 1.57
N ARG A 190 22.45 1.42 2.69
CA ARG A 190 23.87 1.17 2.93
C ARG A 190 24.15 0.90 4.42
N PRO A 191 24.55 -0.33 4.81
CA PRO A 191 24.50 -1.52 3.95
C PRO A 191 23.07 -1.87 3.58
N LEU A 192 22.87 -2.55 2.46
CA LEU A 192 21.54 -2.97 2.03
C LEU A 192 20.99 -4.00 3.02
N ARG A 193 19.97 -3.61 3.79
CA ARG A 193 19.41 -4.45 4.85
C ARG A 193 17.95 -4.10 5.10
N ARG A 194 17.13 -5.15 5.31
CA ARG A 194 15.77 -4.96 5.80
C ARG A 194 15.79 -4.48 7.25
N GLU A 195 15.12 -3.38 7.52
CA GLU A 195 14.95 -2.83 8.87
C GLU A 195 13.56 -3.13 9.43
N HIS A 196 12.52 -3.04 8.60
CA HIS A 196 11.15 -3.28 9.02
C HIS A 196 10.43 -4.25 8.09
N SER A 197 9.50 -4.99 8.68
CA SER A 197 8.54 -5.86 8.01
C SER A 197 7.17 -5.58 8.61
N ILE A 198 6.26 -5.00 7.82
CA ILE A 198 4.97 -4.48 8.26
C ILE A 198 3.87 -5.36 7.68
N VAL A 199 3.15 -6.05 8.55
CA VAL A 199 2.00 -6.89 8.15
C VAL A 199 0.87 -5.98 7.65
N PRO A 200 0.29 -6.24 6.47
CA PRO A 200 -0.74 -5.40 5.85
C PRO A 200 -2.14 -5.65 6.46
N LEU A 201 -2.34 -5.32 7.73
CA LEU A 201 -3.60 -5.56 8.45
C LEU A 201 -4.72 -4.62 8.00
N PHE A 202 -5.96 -5.05 8.18
CA PHE A 202 -7.14 -4.21 7.97
C PHE A 202 -7.05 -2.93 8.82
N ASN A 203 -7.39 -1.79 8.21
CA ASN A 203 -7.34 -0.45 8.80
C ASN A 203 -5.95 -0.02 9.31
N ARG A 204 -4.89 -0.59 8.74
CA ARG A 204 -3.51 -0.15 8.97
C ARG A 204 -3.10 0.82 7.88
N MET A 205 -2.71 2.03 8.29
CA MET A 205 -2.15 3.04 7.40
C MET A 205 -0.63 3.10 7.58
N VAL A 206 0.11 3.10 6.48
CA VAL A 206 1.55 3.31 6.46
C VAL A 206 1.87 4.55 5.63
N ILE A 207 2.58 5.50 6.24
CA ILE A 207 3.05 6.72 5.59
C ILE A 207 4.56 6.68 5.55
N PHE A 208 5.17 6.88 4.38
CA PHE A 208 6.62 6.89 4.25
C PHE A 208 7.12 7.87 3.19
N ASP A 209 8.31 8.42 3.46
CA ASP A 209 9.03 9.34 2.59
C ASP A 209 9.55 8.64 1.34
N THR A 210 9.56 9.34 0.20
CA THR A 210 10.06 8.86 -1.10
C THR A 210 11.36 9.54 -1.53
N ARG A 211 12.22 9.89 -0.55
CA ARG A 211 13.56 10.40 -0.83
C ARG A 211 14.43 9.37 -1.56
N PRO A 212 15.59 9.78 -2.11
CA PRO A 212 16.57 8.83 -2.64
C PRO A 212 16.90 7.75 -1.62
N ASN A 213 16.95 6.51 -2.08
CA ASN A 213 17.26 5.34 -1.24
C ASN A 213 16.17 4.97 -0.20
N ALA A 214 14.95 5.49 -0.30
CA ALA A 214 13.79 5.00 0.44
C ALA A 214 13.31 3.68 -0.19
N TYR A 215 14.10 2.62 0.01
CA TYR A 215 13.84 1.31 -0.59
C TYR A 215 12.75 0.56 0.17
N HIS A 216 11.79 0.06 -0.57
CA HIS A 216 10.66 -0.70 -0.04
C HIS A 216 10.12 -1.70 -1.06
N GLY A 217 9.24 -2.58 -0.62
CA GLY A 217 8.58 -3.58 -1.45
C GLY A 217 7.93 -4.66 -0.60
N HIS A 218 7.45 -5.71 -1.23
CA HIS A 218 6.99 -6.94 -0.57
C HIS A 218 7.52 -8.15 -1.35
N PRO A 219 8.82 -8.45 -1.19
CA PRO A 219 9.50 -9.49 -1.97
C PRO A 219 9.06 -10.90 -1.60
N ASN A 220 8.46 -11.09 -0.42
CA ASN A 220 7.88 -12.36 -0.03
C ASN A 220 6.51 -12.51 -0.69
N PRO A 221 6.32 -13.59 -1.48
CA PRO A 221 5.05 -13.82 -2.15
C PRO A 221 3.88 -13.90 -1.19
N VAL A 222 2.73 -13.43 -1.65
CA VAL A 222 1.46 -13.62 -0.96
C VAL A 222 1.11 -15.11 -0.90
N VAL A 223 0.81 -15.60 0.29
CA VAL A 223 0.36 -16.97 0.60
C VAL A 223 -1.00 -16.84 1.28
N ALA A 224 -1.99 -16.45 0.50
CA ALA A 224 -3.35 -16.26 1.00
C ALA A 224 -4.21 -17.54 0.81
N PRO A 225 -5.28 -17.71 1.58
CA PRO A 225 -6.30 -18.71 1.29
C PRO A 225 -6.84 -18.56 -0.14
N PRO A 226 -7.35 -19.65 -0.75
CA PRO A 226 -7.92 -19.59 -2.09
C PRO A 226 -8.97 -18.48 -2.21
N GLY A 227 -8.80 -17.58 -3.20
CA GLY A 227 -9.68 -16.44 -3.43
C GLY A 227 -9.39 -15.20 -2.62
N ALA A 228 -8.56 -15.27 -1.59
CA ALA A 228 -8.10 -14.08 -0.88
C ALA A 228 -6.94 -13.42 -1.61
N THR A 229 -6.89 -12.09 -1.54
CA THR A 229 -5.85 -11.26 -2.14
C THR A 229 -5.42 -10.18 -1.18
N ARG A 230 -4.19 -9.66 -1.34
CA ARG A 230 -3.69 -8.55 -0.56
C ARG A 230 -4.18 -7.23 -1.16
N LYS A 231 -5.06 -6.54 -0.47
CA LYS A 231 -5.69 -5.30 -0.90
C LYS A 231 -5.18 -4.10 -0.13
N ALA A 232 -5.06 -2.98 -0.83
CA ALA A 232 -4.75 -1.68 -0.24
C ALA A 232 -5.33 -0.54 -1.08
N ILE A 233 -5.60 0.59 -0.43
CA ILE A 233 -5.73 1.89 -1.08
C ILE A 233 -4.36 2.55 -1.02
N SER A 234 -3.92 3.18 -2.11
CA SER A 234 -2.68 3.95 -2.15
C SER A 234 -2.92 5.38 -2.64
N ALA A 235 -2.20 6.33 -2.05
CA ALA A 235 -2.19 7.72 -2.46
C ALA A 235 -0.76 8.27 -2.41
N TYR A 236 -0.44 9.17 -3.36
CA TYR A 236 0.87 9.77 -3.50
C TYR A 236 0.76 11.28 -3.45
N TYR A 237 1.73 11.90 -2.77
CA TYR A 237 1.72 13.35 -2.56
C TYR A 237 3.01 13.96 -3.08
N PHE A 238 2.88 15.12 -3.67
CA PHE A 238 3.90 15.77 -4.44
C PHE A 238 4.16 17.20 -3.94
N THR A 239 5.26 17.81 -4.41
CA THR A 239 5.53 19.25 -4.28
C THR A 239 6.06 19.78 -5.60
N ARG A 240 5.97 21.10 -5.78
CA ARG A 240 6.67 21.77 -6.86
C ARG A 240 8.15 21.94 -6.49
N GLY A 241 8.96 20.97 -6.89
CA GLY A 241 10.39 20.94 -6.58
C GLY A 241 10.70 20.30 -5.22
N ARG A 242 11.98 20.04 -5.00
CA ARG A 242 12.59 19.53 -3.76
C ARG A 242 13.75 20.42 -3.33
N PRO A 243 14.12 20.45 -2.04
CA PRO A 243 15.39 21.02 -1.61
C PRO A 243 16.56 20.39 -2.40
N LEU A 244 17.55 21.20 -2.77
CA LEU A 244 18.71 20.76 -3.59
C LEU A 244 19.37 19.48 -3.03
N ARG A 245 19.49 19.38 -1.72
CA ARG A 245 20.07 18.19 -1.05
C ARG A 245 19.25 16.89 -1.22
N GLU A 246 17.99 17.02 -1.62
CA GLU A 246 17.05 15.91 -1.83
C GLU A 246 16.78 15.67 -3.32
N GLN A 247 17.38 16.47 -4.21
CA GLN A 247 17.20 16.30 -5.63
C GLN A 247 17.93 15.05 -6.11
N PHE A 248 17.23 14.23 -6.85
CA PHE A 248 17.77 13.12 -7.60
C PHE A 248 16.96 12.96 -8.87
N TYR A 249 17.63 12.54 -9.92
CA TYR A 249 17.01 12.46 -11.22
C TYR A 249 16.57 11.02 -11.51
N GLY A 250 15.27 10.78 -11.56
CA GLY A 250 14.71 9.50 -11.93
C GLY A 250 13.22 9.58 -12.18
N ALA A 251 12.80 9.44 -13.42
CA ALA A 251 11.40 9.30 -13.79
C ALA A 251 10.92 7.84 -13.69
N GLN A 252 11.80 6.91 -13.37
CA GLN A 252 11.53 5.49 -13.25
C GLN A 252 11.92 4.99 -11.87
N SER A 253 11.21 3.97 -11.39
CA SER A 253 11.54 3.28 -10.15
C SER A 253 12.92 2.62 -10.23
N ASN A 254 13.73 2.76 -9.18
CA ASN A 254 15.06 2.18 -9.08
C ASN A 254 14.98 0.80 -8.45
N ARG A 255 15.27 -0.24 -9.21
CA ARG A 255 15.32 -1.63 -8.72
C ARG A 255 16.58 -1.86 -7.90
N VAL A 256 16.45 -2.58 -6.81
CA VAL A 256 17.60 -3.00 -5.99
C VAL A 256 18.06 -4.38 -6.43
N ALA A 257 19.28 -4.48 -6.92
CA ALA A 257 19.86 -5.77 -7.30
C ALA A 257 19.95 -6.71 -6.08
N GLY A 258 19.54 -7.97 -6.25
CA GLY A 258 19.58 -8.99 -5.20
C GLY A 258 18.33 -9.07 -4.31
N SER A 259 17.31 -8.23 -4.54
CA SER A 259 16.01 -8.33 -3.86
C SER A 259 15.04 -9.33 -4.51
N ALA A 260 15.57 -10.30 -5.24
CA ALA A 260 14.76 -11.33 -5.88
C ALA A 260 13.98 -12.17 -4.85
N PRO A 261 12.81 -12.72 -5.23
CA PRO A 261 12.03 -13.60 -4.37
C PRO A 261 12.88 -14.74 -3.77
N SER A 262 12.54 -15.18 -2.58
CA SER A 262 13.28 -16.23 -1.89
C SER A 262 13.43 -17.48 -2.76
N ARG A 263 14.50 -18.28 -2.54
CA ARG A 263 14.73 -19.53 -3.29
C ARG A 263 13.50 -20.46 -3.32
N ARG A 264 12.70 -20.47 -2.25
CA ARG A 264 11.46 -21.25 -2.19
C ARG A 264 10.39 -20.71 -3.16
N ALA A 265 10.28 -19.39 -3.30
CA ALA A 265 9.37 -18.75 -4.25
C ALA A 265 9.82 -18.98 -5.70
N GLN A 266 11.13 -18.91 -5.96
CA GLN A 266 11.70 -19.23 -7.28
C GLN A 266 11.48 -20.69 -7.68
N ILE A 267 11.69 -21.64 -6.75
CA ILE A 267 11.48 -23.06 -7.00
C ILE A 267 10.01 -23.35 -7.29
N ARG A 268 9.06 -22.73 -6.55
CA ARG A 268 7.63 -22.85 -6.83
C ARG A 268 7.24 -22.29 -8.19
N ALA A 269 7.80 -21.13 -8.56
CA ALA A 269 7.57 -20.50 -9.85
C ALA A 269 8.09 -21.36 -11.01
N VAL A 270 9.31 -21.91 -10.89
CA VAL A 270 9.89 -22.82 -11.89
C VAL A 270 9.11 -24.13 -11.96
N GLY A 271 8.71 -24.69 -10.81
CA GLY A 271 7.88 -25.89 -10.76
C GLY A 271 6.56 -25.71 -11.50
N ARG A 272 5.89 -24.56 -11.37
CA ARG A 272 4.64 -24.28 -12.13
C ARG A 272 4.89 -24.02 -13.62
N ALA A 273 5.94 -23.28 -13.97
CA ALA A 273 6.27 -23.02 -15.37
C ALA A 273 6.60 -24.31 -16.15
N LEU A 274 7.13 -25.32 -15.45
CA LEU A 274 7.43 -26.65 -16.01
C LEU A 274 6.27 -27.63 -15.92
N THR A 275 5.17 -27.28 -15.22
CA THR A 275 4.01 -28.16 -15.11
C THR A 275 3.07 -27.90 -16.29
N PRO A 276 2.81 -28.90 -17.16
CA PRO A 276 1.89 -28.74 -18.30
C PRO A 276 0.52 -28.25 -17.81
N PRO A 277 -0.16 -27.35 -18.57
CA PRO A 277 -1.47 -26.81 -18.19
C PRO A 277 -2.51 -27.88 -17.83
N ILE A 278 -2.44 -29.01 -18.50
CA ILE A 278 -3.33 -30.18 -18.26
C ILE A 278 -3.17 -30.76 -16.85
N LEU A 279 -1.96 -30.78 -16.29
CA LEU A 279 -1.71 -31.29 -14.94
C LEU A 279 -2.15 -30.27 -13.87
N VAL A 280 -2.06 -28.98 -14.17
CA VAL A 280 -2.58 -27.92 -13.29
C VAL A 280 -4.10 -28.00 -13.21
N GLU A 281 -4.77 -28.23 -14.32
CA GLU A 281 -6.23 -28.35 -14.37
C GLU A 281 -6.71 -29.65 -13.70
N ALA A 282 -6.01 -30.79 -13.91
CA ALA A 282 -6.30 -32.05 -13.23
C ALA A 282 -6.14 -31.94 -11.70
N ALA A 283 -5.12 -31.21 -11.22
CA ALA A 283 -4.93 -30.94 -9.79
C ALA A 283 -6.03 -30.06 -9.21
N ARG A 284 -6.52 -29.08 -9.97
CA ARG A 284 -7.66 -28.23 -9.58
C ARG A 284 -8.97 -29.02 -9.50
N GLN A 285 -9.22 -29.90 -10.46
CA GLN A 285 -10.40 -30.78 -10.47
C GLN A 285 -10.39 -31.78 -9.30
N LEU A 286 -9.25 -32.38 -9.00
CA LEU A 286 -9.10 -33.26 -7.85
C LEU A 286 -9.38 -32.55 -6.50
N ARG A 287 -8.93 -31.33 -6.33
CA ARG A 287 -9.25 -30.55 -5.13
C ARG A 287 -10.74 -30.24 -5.00
N ARG A 288 -11.42 -29.87 -6.09
CA ARG A 288 -12.87 -29.65 -6.09
C ARG A 288 -13.70 -30.90 -5.73
N THR A 289 -13.24 -32.11 -6.13
CA THR A 289 -13.90 -33.35 -5.81
C THR A 289 -13.68 -33.81 -4.37
N VAL A 290 -12.57 -33.43 -3.74
CA VAL A 290 -12.31 -33.75 -2.32
C VAL A 290 -13.16 -32.85 -1.41
N ASP A 291 -13.32 -31.56 -1.75
CA ASP A 291 -14.13 -30.60 -0.97
C ASP A 291 -15.65 -30.91 -1.07
N HIS A 292 -16.12 -31.56 -2.13
CA HIS A 292 -17.52 -32.01 -2.26
C HIS A 292 -17.84 -33.33 -1.54
N ARG A 293 -16.87 -34.09 -1.07
CA ARG A 293 -17.07 -35.33 -0.31
C ARG A 293 -16.97 -35.17 1.20
N GLY A 294 -16.68 -33.95 1.68
CA GLY A 294 -16.56 -33.60 3.10
C GLY A 294 -17.75 -32.82 3.65
N ARG A 295 -18.90 -32.78 2.95
CA ARG A 295 -20.15 -32.20 3.46
C ARG A 295 -21.23 -33.29 3.53
#